data_2770274f0d351dae4bf000ba814cf7ab
#
_entry.id   2770274f0d351dae4bf000ba814cf7ab
#
_cell.length_a   1.000
_cell.length_b   1.000
_cell.length_c   1.000
_cell.angle_alpha   90.00
_cell.angle_beta   90.00
_cell.angle_gamma   90.00
#
_symmetry.space_group_name_H-M   'P 1'
#
loop_
_entity.id
_entity.type
_entity.pdbx_description
1 polymer ?
#
loop_
_entity_poly.entity_id
_entity_poly.type
_entity_poly.pdbx_seq_one_letter_code
_entity_poly.pdbx_strand_id
1 'polypeptide(L)'
;GLGDVYKRQSLSLLVESRREKVRTIKGKENRSRSIAAGLLLRHMLLEEQIPYAEESFGLEGHGKPRLKKDGVFFNLSHAGAYAVGALSDVPVGVDVEQQNRFWQEARNQRLAKRILTEAEWNWWKDAGDDPQELLRFWTRKESYVKMTGEGMTKAFHTVDTLHGKYYKEIPLGTIKDRYLISVCTQEDSCLLYTSDAADD
;
A
#
# COMPACT_ATOMS: atom_id res chain seq x y z
N GLY A 1 -29.46 -0.14 9.59
CA GLY A 1 -29.47 1.35 9.45
C GLY A 1 -28.92 1.76 8.09
N LEU A 2 -28.97 3.05 7.76
CA LEU A 2 -28.47 3.59 6.47
C LEU A 2 -27.05 3.10 6.16
N GLY A 3 -26.13 3.09 7.14
CA GLY A 3 -24.78 2.60 6.96
C GLY A 3 -24.64 1.13 6.53
N ASP A 4 -25.63 0.29 6.81
CA ASP A 4 -25.62 -1.11 6.38
C ASP A 4 -26.12 -1.25 4.93
N VAL A 5 -26.97 -0.34 4.48
CA VAL A 5 -27.45 -0.27 3.07
C VAL A 5 -26.32 0.16 2.17
N TYR A 6 -25.60 1.24 2.52
CA TYR A 6 -24.44 1.70 1.74
C TYR A 6 -23.33 0.65 1.66
N LYS A 7 -23.04 -0.06 2.76
CA LYS A 7 -22.06 -1.16 2.75
C LYS A 7 -22.46 -2.32 1.83
N ARG A 8 -23.75 -2.67 1.79
CA ARG A 8 -24.24 -3.71 0.88
C ARG A 8 -24.13 -3.27 -0.59
N GLN A 9 -24.46 -2.01 -0.89
CA GLN A 9 -24.31 -1.45 -2.22
C GLN A 9 -22.83 -1.41 -2.65
N SER A 10 -21.93 -0.93 -1.78
CA SER A 10 -20.48 -0.92 -2.04
C SER A 10 -19.92 -2.32 -2.30
N LEU A 11 -20.36 -3.33 -1.53
CA LEU A 11 -19.94 -4.72 -1.75
C LEU A 11 -20.40 -5.27 -3.09
N SER A 12 -21.59 -4.91 -3.58
CA SER A 12 -22.11 -5.40 -4.87
C SER A 12 -21.31 -4.90 -6.07
N LEU A 13 -20.56 -3.81 -5.90
CA LEU A 13 -19.69 -3.25 -6.94
C LEU A 13 -18.33 -3.98 -7.05
N LEU A 14 -17.99 -4.83 -6.08
CA LEU A 14 -16.75 -5.60 -6.08
C LEU A 14 -16.91 -6.93 -6.81
N VAL A 15 -15.84 -7.41 -7.43
CA VAL A 15 -15.76 -8.78 -7.98
C VAL A 15 -15.90 -9.82 -6.88
N GLU A 16 -16.37 -11.05 -7.22
CA GLU A 16 -16.72 -12.07 -6.21
C GLU A 16 -15.55 -12.47 -5.32
N SER A 17 -14.39 -12.71 -5.91
CA SER A 17 -13.16 -13.04 -5.16
C SER A 17 -12.82 -11.97 -4.10
N ARG A 18 -13.05 -10.70 -4.43
CA ARG A 18 -12.85 -9.60 -3.47
C ARG A 18 -13.93 -9.58 -2.38
N ARG A 19 -15.20 -9.84 -2.73
CA ARG A 19 -16.30 -9.96 -1.75
C ARG A 19 -16.03 -11.06 -0.75
N GLU A 20 -15.60 -12.23 -1.22
CA GLU A 20 -15.23 -13.35 -0.35
C GLU A 20 -14.11 -12.99 0.62
N LYS A 21 -13.03 -12.38 0.11
CA LYS A 21 -11.95 -11.87 0.95
C LYS A 21 -12.45 -10.91 2.03
N VAL A 22 -13.31 -9.95 1.69
CA VAL A 22 -13.88 -8.99 2.64
C VAL A 22 -14.70 -9.69 3.72
N ARG A 23 -15.45 -10.77 3.40
CA ARG A 23 -16.25 -11.55 4.35
C ARG A 23 -15.38 -12.22 5.43
N THR A 24 -14.16 -12.62 5.09
CA THR A 24 -13.22 -13.26 6.04
C THR A 24 -12.52 -12.31 6.98
N ILE A 25 -12.50 -11.00 6.66
CA ILE A 25 -11.79 -9.99 7.44
C ILE A 25 -12.51 -9.74 8.78
N LYS A 26 -11.76 -9.85 9.88
CA LYS A 26 -12.23 -9.50 11.23
C LYS A 26 -12.14 -7.99 11.46
N GLY A 27 -13.15 -7.46 12.15
CA GLY A 27 -13.22 -6.03 12.50
C GLY A 27 -13.84 -5.16 11.41
N LYS A 28 -14.70 -4.22 11.86
CA LYS A 28 -15.48 -3.34 10.98
C LYS A 28 -14.59 -2.40 10.15
N GLU A 29 -13.60 -1.81 10.79
CA GLU A 29 -12.67 -0.87 10.15
C GLU A 29 -11.80 -1.54 9.07
N ASN A 30 -11.25 -2.73 9.38
CA ASN A 30 -10.46 -3.49 8.42
C ASN A 30 -11.30 -3.89 7.19
N ARG A 31 -12.56 -4.27 7.41
CA ARG A 31 -13.50 -4.55 6.32
C ARG A 31 -13.76 -3.31 5.47
N SER A 32 -14.03 -2.15 6.10
CA SER A 32 -14.28 -0.90 5.38
C SER A 32 -13.07 -0.50 4.53
N ARG A 33 -11.86 -0.56 5.08
CA ARG A 33 -10.61 -0.32 4.33
C ARG A 33 -10.44 -1.27 3.14
N SER A 34 -10.75 -2.55 3.33
CA SER A 34 -10.67 -3.53 2.23
C SER A 34 -11.71 -3.26 1.13
N ILE A 35 -12.90 -2.80 1.48
CA ILE A 35 -13.93 -2.38 0.52
C ILE A 35 -13.44 -1.15 -0.23
N ALA A 36 -12.99 -0.11 0.47
CA ALA A 36 -12.47 1.11 -0.13
C ALA A 36 -11.34 0.84 -1.12
N ALA A 37 -10.37 0.01 -0.76
CA ALA A 37 -9.29 -0.40 -1.66
C ALA A 37 -9.81 -1.14 -2.90
N GLY A 38 -10.87 -1.94 -2.77
CA GLY A 38 -11.50 -2.61 -3.91
C GLY A 38 -12.25 -1.65 -4.84
N LEU A 39 -12.95 -0.68 -4.27
CA LEU A 39 -13.65 0.37 -5.05
C LEU A 39 -12.65 1.29 -5.75
N LEU A 40 -11.56 1.65 -5.08
CA LEU A 40 -10.47 2.41 -5.69
C LEU A 40 -9.88 1.66 -6.89
N LEU A 41 -9.61 0.36 -6.77
CA LEU A 41 -9.13 -0.44 -7.89
C LEU A 41 -10.14 -0.44 -9.06
N ARG A 42 -11.42 -0.61 -8.74
CA ARG A 42 -12.48 -0.53 -9.75
C ARG A 42 -12.46 0.83 -10.48
N HIS A 43 -12.36 1.92 -9.73
CA HIS A 43 -12.29 3.28 -10.29
C HIS A 43 -11.07 3.44 -11.22
N MET A 44 -9.88 3.10 -10.73
CA MET A 44 -8.62 3.18 -11.50
C MET A 44 -8.71 2.40 -12.82
N LEU A 45 -9.24 1.18 -12.79
CA LEU A 45 -9.35 0.36 -13.99
C LEU A 45 -10.37 0.91 -14.98
N LEU A 46 -11.49 1.45 -14.50
CA LEU A 46 -12.51 2.05 -15.38
C LEU A 46 -12.01 3.34 -16.04
N GLU A 47 -11.24 4.17 -15.34
CA GLU A 47 -10.59 5.36 -15.92
C GLU A 47 -9.66 4.97 -17.08
N GLU A 48 -8.94 3.87 -16.95
CA GLU A 48 -8.05 3.32 -17.99
C GLU A 48 -8.78 2.41 -19.00
N GLN A 49 -10.11 2.41 -18.98
CA GLN A 49 -10.96 1.58 -19.86
C GLN A 49 -10.64 0.08 -19.79
N ILE A 50 -10.21 -0.39 -18.61
CA ILE A 50 -9.93 -1.79 -18.31
C ILE A 50 -11.16 -2.39 -17.61
N PRO A 51 -11.74 -3.49 -18.10
CA PRO A 51 -12.89 -4.13 -17.47
C PRO A 51 -12.59 -4.57 -16.04
N TYR A 52 -13.43 -4.15 -15.09
CA TYR A 52 -13.41 -4.64 -13.72
C TYR A 52 -14.36 -5.84 -13.60
N ALA A 53 -13.87 -7.02 -13.97
CA ALA A 53 -14.63 -8.26 -13.97
C ALA A 53 -13.79 -9.40 -13.39
N GLU A 54 -14.42 -10.47 -12.89
CA GLU A 54 -13.73 -11.58 -12.22
C GLU A 54 -12.68 -12.24 -13.14
N GLU A 55 -13.03 -12.41 -14.42
CA GLU A 55 -12.15 -12.98 -15.44
C GLU A 55 -10.91 -12.14 -15.73
N SER A 56 -10.93 -10.83 -15.41
CA SER A 56 -9.80 -9.92 -15.60
C SER A 56 -8.66 -10.16 -14.61
N PHE A 57 -8.93 -10.90 -13.51
CA PHE A 57 -7.96 -11.12 -12.45
C PHE A 57 -7.38 -12.53 -12.45
N GLY A 58 -6.18 -12.64 -11.95
CA GLY A 58 -5.46 -13.87 -11.64
C GLY A 58 -4.66 -13.70 -10.36
N LEU A 59 -3.95 -14.76 -9.97
CA LEU A 59 -3.04 -14.75 -8.83
C LEU A 59 -1.62 -14.97 -9.31
N GLU A 60 -0.67 -14.33 -8.63
CA GLU A 60 0.75 -14.43 -8.89
C GLU A 60 1.50 -14.77 -7.59
N GLY A 61 2.55 -15.58 -7.70
CA GLY A 61 3.44 -15.93 -6.59
C GLY A 61 2.69 -16.39 -5.33
N HIS A 62 2.87 -15.69 -4.24
CA HIS A 62 2.24 -15.99 -2.94
C HIS A 62 0.78 -15.51 -2.83
N GLY A 63 0.02 -15.51 -3.93
CA GLY A 63 -1.40 -15.12 -3.94
C GLY A 63 -1.61 -13.62 -4.11
N LYS A 64 -0.64 -12.88 -4.64
CA LYS A 64 -0.81 -11.47 -5.03
C LYS A 64 -1.80 -11.40 -6.20
N PRO A 65 -2.90 -10.63 -6.09
CA PRO A 65 -3.78 -10.41 -7.22
C PRO A 65 -3.04 -9.66 -8.35
N ARG A 66 -3.25 -10.11 -9.59
CA ARG A 66 -2.73 -9.46 -10.79
C ARG A 66 -3.84 -9.30 -11.83
N LEU A 67 -3.65 -8.39 -12.77
CA LEU A 67 -4.45 -8.36 -14.00
C LEU A 67 -3.90 -9.39 -14.99
N LYS A 68 -4.80 -10.02 -15.75
CA LYS A 68 -4.42 -10.90 -16.86
C LYS A 68 -4.05 -10.11 -18.13
N LYS A 69 -4.35 -8.80 -18.14
CA LYS A 69 -3.92 -7.89 -19.21
C LYS A 69 -2.42 -7.66 -19.07
N ASP A 70 -1.69 -8.01 -20.11
CA ASP A 70 -0.25 -7.80 -20.17
C ASP A 70 0.11 -6.31 -20.17
N GLY A 71 1.25 -5.97 -19.56
CA GLY A 71 1.74 -4.59 -19.47
C GLY A 71 0.90 -3.69 -18.56
N VAL A 72 0.07 -4.26 -17.68
CA VAL A 72 -0.67 -3.47 -16.67
C VAL A 72 -0.50 -4.09 -15.30
N PHE A 73 0.07 -3.33 -14.41
CA PHE A 73 0.35 -3.71 -13.03
C PHE A 73 -0.41 -2.81 -12.07
N PHE A 74 -0.86 -3.37 -10.97
CA PHE A 74 -1.46 -2.58 -9.90
C PHE A 74 -1.01 -3.04 -8.53
N ASN A 75 -1.07 -2.13 -7.58
CA ASN A 75 -0.90 -2.44 -6.16
C ASN A 75 -1.80 -1.56 -5.31
N LEU A 76 -2.19 -2.06 -4.15
CA LEU A 76 -3.09 -1.38 -3.20
C LEU A 76 -2.49 -1.43 -1.80
N SER A 77 -2.70 -0.37 -1.05
CA SER A 77 -2.42 -0.32 0.39
C SER A 77 -3.51 0.46 1.12
N HIS A 78 -3.55 0.33 2.44
CA HIS A 78 -4.46 1.10 3.27
C HIS A 78 -3.93 1.23 4.70
N ALA A 79 -4.07 2.41 5.28
CA ALA A 79 -3.77 2.68 6.69
C ALA A 79 -4.71 3.75 7.23
N GLY A 80 -5.15 3.63 8.48
CA GLY A 80 -6.05 4.59 9.11
C GLY A 80 -7.31 4.83 8.29
N ALA A 81 -7.54 6.06 7.86
CA ALA A 81 -8.69 6.49 7.06
C ALA A 81 -8.49 6.34 5.55
N TYR A 82 -7.29 6.01 5.07
CA TYR A 82 -6.97 6.04 3.65
C TYR A 82 -6.81 4.67 3.03
N ALA A 83 -7.25 4.55 1.78
CA ALA A 83 -6.86 3.52 0.84
C ALA A 83 -6.11 4.19 -0.32
N VAL A 84 -5.02 3.59 -0.76
CA VAL A 84 -4.18 4.09 -1.86
C VAL A 84 -3.97 3.01 -2.89
N GLY A 85 -3.81 3.41 -4.15
CA GLY A 85 -3.56 2.50 -5.25
C GLY A 85 -2.53 3.08 -6.21
N ALA A 86 -1.82 2.19 -6.87
CA ALA A 86 -0.97 2.51 -8.01
C ALA A 86 -1.34 1.61 -9.18
N LEU A 87 -1.40 2.19 -10.37
CA LEU A 87 -1.56 1.52 -11.65
C LEU A 87 -0.41 1.95 -12.56
N SER A 88 0.23 1.01 -13.25
CA SER A 88 1.46 1.27 -14.00
C SER A 88 1.59 0.28 -15.15
N ASP A 89 2.37 0.64 -16.15
CA ASP A 89 2.83 -0.23 -17.26
C ASP A 89 4.06 -1.08 -16.87
N VAL A 90 4.66 -0.81 -15.72
CA VAL A 90 5.76 -1.59 -15.14
C VAL A 90 5.40 -2.13 -13.76
N PRO A 91 6.09 -3.15 -13.23
CA PRO A 91 5.86 -3.65 -11.87
C PRO A 91 5.89 -2.52 -10.84
N VAL A 92 4.84 -2.44 -10.02
CA VAL A 92 4.63 -1.39 -9.05
C VAL A 92 4.23 -1.92 -7.68
N GLY A 93 4.70 -1.27 -6.64
CA GLY A 93 4.24 -1.49 -5.27
C GLY A 93 3.95 -0.17 -4.59
N VAL A 94 2.90 -0.12 -3.78
CA VAL A 94 2.52 1.05 -2.99
C VAL A 94 2.33 0.68 -1.53
N ASP A 95 2.80 1.54 -0.66
CA ASP A 95 2.51 1.45 0.76
C ASP A 95 2.11 2.80 1.33
N VAL A 96 1.23 2.78 2.33
CA VAL A 96 0.82 3.95 3.10
C VAL A 96 0.87 3.62 4.58
N GLU A 97 1.46 4.52 5.37
CA GLU A 97 1.55 4.36 6.81
C GLU A 97 1.24 5.67 7.54
N GLN A 98 0.61 5.54 8.70
CA GLN A 98 0.28 6.65 9.57
C GLN A 98 1.47 7.01 10.44
N GLN A 99 1.85 8.29 10.46
CA GLN A 99 3.06 8.77 11.14
C GLN A 99 3.04 8.54 12.65
N ASN A 100 1.89 8.62 13.30
CA ASN A 100 1.77 8.46 14.75
C ASN A 100 2.18 7.07 15.27
N ARG A 101 2.25 6.05 14.42
CA ARG A 101 2.73 4.70 14.78
C ARG A 101 4.23 4.68 15.12
N PHE A 102 4.97 5.71 14.72
CA PHE A 102 6.43 5.82 14.84
C PHE A 102 6.87 6.78 15.94
N TRP A 103 6.01 7.13 16.90
CA TRP A 103 6.34 8.06 17.98
C TRP A 103 6.79 7.39 19.29
N GLN A 104 7.04 6.08 19.29
CA GLN A 104 7.50 5.33 20.46
C GLN A 104 8.97 4.94 20.29
N GLU A 105 9.89 5.66 20.92
CA GLU A 105 11.34 5.50 20.78
C GLU A 105 11.82 4.05 20.98
N ALA A 106 11.46 3.42 22.11
CA ALA A 106 11.90 2.04 22.39
C ALA A 106 11.39 1.01 21.36
N ARG A 107 10.24 1.25 20.75
CA ARG A 107 9.70 0.44 19.65
C ARG A 107 10.48 0.70 18.37
N ASN A 108 10.77 1.97 18.07
CA ASN A 108 11.48 2.38 16.88
C ASN A 108 12.90 1.81 16.85
N GLN A 109 13.63 1.82 17.96
CA GLN A 109 14.96 1.20 18.06
C GLN A 109 14.93 -0.30 17.72
N ARG A 110 13.94 -1.03 18.27
CA ARG A 110 13.78 -2.47 17.94
C ARG A 110 13.39 -2.71 16.49
N LEU A 111 12.52 -1.87 15.96
CA LEU A 111 12.11 -1.96 14.56
C LEU A 111 13.29 -1.68 13.63
N ALA A 112 14.01 -0.57 13.85
CA ALA A 112 15.17 -0.14 13.07
C ALA A 112 16.23 -1.26 12.99
N LYS A 113 16.62 -1.85 14.12
CA LYS A 113 17.57 -2.99 14.18
C LYS A 113 17.15 -4.18 13.31
N ARG A 114 15.85 -4.38 13.12
CA ARG A 114 15.31 -5.51 12.39
C ARG A 114 15.16 -5.26 10.90
N ILE A 115 14.97 -4.00 10.50
CA ILE A 115 14.60 -3.68 9.11
C ILE A 115 15.68 -2.92 8.35
N LEU A 116 16.53 -2.12 9.01
CA LEU A 116 17.51 -1.29 8.33
C LEU A 116 18.72 -2.09 7.90
N THR A 117 19.26 -1.77 6.71
CA THR A 117 20.63 -2.14 6.33
C THR A 117 21.62 -1.36 7.18
N GLU A 118 22.91 -1.73 7.14
CA GLU A 118 23.95 -0.97 7.83
C GLU A 118 24.03 0.49 7.38
N ALA A 119 23.94 0.75 6.07
CA ALA A 119 23.95 2.11 5.54
C ALA A 119 22.74 2.94 5.99
N GLU A 120 21.53 2.34 5.94
CA GLU A 120 20.31 2.99 6.42
C GLU A 120 20.33 3.22 7.93
N TRP A 121 20.93 2.29 8.69
CA TRP A 121 21.10 2.46 10.13
C TRP A 121 22.00 3.66 10.45
N ASN A 122 23.14 3.79 9.76
CA ASN A 122 24.04 4.92 9.95
C ASN A 122 23.34 6.23 9.55
N TRP A 123 22.64 6.25 8.41
CA TRP A 123 21.82 7.41 8.02
C TRP A 123 20.82 7.80 9.09
N TRP A 124 20.08 6.84 9.63
CA TRP A 124 19.06 7.10 10.65
C TRP A 124 19.66 7.60 11.95
N LYS A 125 20.84 7.08 12.34
CA LYS A 125 21.59 7.55 13.52
C LYS A 125 22.08 8.99 13.34
N ASP A 126 22.61 9.32 12.19
CA ASP A 126 23.07 10.69 11.85
C ASP A 126 21.89 11.68 11.82
N ALA A 127 20.70 11.23 11.48
CA ALA A 127 19.44 12.00 11.57
C ALA A 127 18.88 12.10 13.02
N GLY A 128 19.61 11.65 14.02
CA GLY A 128 19.18 11.72 15.43
C GLY A 128 18.04 10.78 15.79
N ASP A 129 18.00 9.60 15.19
CA ASP A 129 16.94 8.60 15.40
C ASP A 129 15.52 9.10 15.01
N ASP A 130 15.44 9.98 14.00
CA ASP A 130 14.20 10.62 13.59
C ASP A 130 13.13 9.56 13.24
N PRO A 131 11.95 9.59 13.89
CA PRO A 131 10.84 8.71 13.58
C PRO A 131 10.32 8.83 12.15
N GLN A 132 10.46 10.02 11.53
CA GLN A 132 10.01 10.24 10.15
C GLN A 132 10.92 9.53 9.15
N GLU A 133 12.24 9.54 9.38
CA GLU A 133 13.18 8.78 8.55
C GLU A 133 12.95 7.27 8.68
N LEU A 134 12.66 6.77 9.89
CA LEU A 134 12.31 5.37 10.08
C LEU A 134 11.00 4.99 9.37
N LEU A 135 10.00 5.86 9.40
CA LEU A 135 8.76 5.71 8.65
C LEU A 135 9.03 5.63 7.13
N ARG A 136 9.91 6.49 6.60
CA ARG A 136 10.31 6.48 5.19
C ARG A 136 10.95 5.14 4.81
N PHE A 137 11.92 4.67 5.58
CA PHE A 137 12.55 3.36 5.33
C PHE A 137 11.51 2.22 5.37
N TRP A 138 10.60 2.25 6.34
CA TRP A 138 9.56 1.24 6.44
C TRP A 138 8.66 1.22 5.21
N THR A 139 8.06 2.37 4.84
CA THR A 139 7.13 2.46 3.70
C THR A 139 7.81 2.15 2.37
N ARG A 140 9.08 2.54 2.19
CA ARG A 140 9.87 2.16 1.01
C ARG A 140 10.06 0.64 0.92
N LYS A 141 10.47 -0.01 2.01
CA LYS A 141 10.67 -1.46 2.04
C LYS A 141 9.38 -2.23 1.79
N GLU A 142 8.28 -1.81 2.41
CA GLU A 142 6.95 -2.38 2.17
C GLU A 142 6.52 -2.22 0.70
N SER A 143 6.67 -1.04 0.12
CA SER A 143 6.33 -0.81 -1.29
C SER A 143 7.20 -1.66 -2.23
N TYR A 144 8.49 -1.79 -1.95
CA TYR A 144 9.39 -2.66 -2.70
C TYR A 144 8.96 -4.15 -2.65
N VAL A 145 8.70 -4.67 -1.46
CA VAL A 145 8.28 -6.07 -1.28
C VAL A 145 6.93 -6.33 -1.97
N LYS A 146 6.03 -5.35 -1.95
CA LYS A 146 4.76 -5.42 -2.69
C LYS A 146 4.97 -5.37 -4.20
N MET A 147 5.94 -4.60 -4.69
CA MET A 147 6.31 -4.56 -6.10
C MET A 147 6.82 -5.93 -6.56
N THR A 148 7.79 -6.50 -5.85
CA THR A 148 8.42 -7.78 -6.23
C THR A 148 7.50 -8.99 -6.02
N GLY A 149 6.49 -8.88 -5.15
CA GLY A 149 5.61 -9.99 -4.80
C GLY A 149 6.24 -11.04 -3.90
N GLU A 150 7.46 -10.80 -3.37
CA GLU A 150 8.19 -11.76 -2.52
C GLU A 150 7.53 -11.95 -1.13
N GLY A 151 6.56 -11.10 -0.80
CA GLY A 151 5.87 -11.14 0.48
C GLY A 151 6.77 -10.79 1.67
N MET A 152 6.25 -10.94 2.89
CA MET A 152 7.01 -10.67 4.13
C MET A 152 8.08 -11.73 4.46
N THR A 153 8.36 -12.65 3.53
CA THR A 153 9.41 -13.66 3.68
C THR A 153 10.80 -13.07 3.43
N LYS A 154 10.88 -11.96 2.70
CA LYS A 154 12.15 -11.27 2.50
C LYS A 154 12.58 -10.52 3.76
N ALA A 155 13.81 -10.76 4.17
CA ALA A 155 14.38 -10.04 5.30
C ALA A 155 14.60 -8.56 4.91
N PHE A 156 13.86 -7.65 5.53
CA PHE A 156 13.91 -6.21 5.20
C PHE A 156 15.31 -5.60 5.29
N HIS A 157 16.15 -6.10 6.22
CA HIS A 157 17.53 -5.64 6.36
C HIS A 157 18.44 -5.95 5.14
N THR A 158 17.96 -6.75 4.18
CA THR A 158 18.67 -7.01 2.91
C THR A 158 18.18 -6.13 1.77
N VAL A 159 17.13 -5.35 1.98
CA VAL A 159 16.58 -4.44 0.97
C VAL A 159 17.17 -3.06 1.17
N ASP A 160 18.11 -2.67 0.31
CA ASP A 160 18.63 -1.30 0.27
C ASP A 160 17.58 -0.37 -0.38
N THR A 161 17.19 0.69 0.33
CA THR A 161 16.25 1.71 -0.18
C THR A 161 16.91 3.06 -0.43
N LEU A 162 18.22 3.16 -0.24
CA LEU A 162 19.00 4.35 -0.55
C LEU A 162 19.43 4.42 -2.01
N HIS A 163 19.61 3.24 -2.65
CA HIS A 163 20.17 3.14 -3.99
C HIS A 163 19.38 2.19 -4.90
N GLY A 164 19.46 2.43 -6.20
CA GLY A 164 19.11 1.47 -7.23
C GLY A 164 17.62 1.16 -7.43
N LYS A 165 16.73 2.01 -6.90
CA LYS A 165 15.26 1.87 -7.05
C LYS A 165 14.62 3.24 -7.13
N TYR A 166 13.49 3.30 -7.82
CA TYR A 166 12.71 4.53 -7.95
C TYR A 166 11.63 4.57 -6.89
N TYR A 167 11.71 5.55 -5.99
CA TYR A 167 10.71 5.80 -4.97
C TYR A 167 10.09 7.18 -5.18
N LYS A 168 8.77 7.21 -5.23
CA LYS A 168 8.00 8.45 -5.13
C LYS A 168 7.32 8.49 -3.77
N GLU A 169 7.60 9.53 -3.00
CA GLU A 169 7.01 9.74 -1.68
C GLU A 169 5.99 10.87 -1.73
N ILE A 170 4.83 10.66 -1.12
CA ILE A 170 3.73 11.60 -1.13
C ILE A 170 3.23 11.72 0.31
N PRO A 171 3.39 12.90 0.94
CA PRO A 171 2.75 13.19 2.21
C PRO A 171 1.24 13.36 2.01
N LEU A 172 0.45 12.81 2.92
CA LEU A 172 -1.00 12.86 2.89
C LEU A 172 -1.55 13.18 4.28
N GLY A 173 -2.74 13.77 4.33
CA GLY A 173 -3.46 14.05 5.56
C GLY A 173 -3.29 15.49 6.07
N THR A 174 -3.68 15.70 7.32
CA THR A 174 -3.69 17.01 8.00
C THR A 174 -2.54 17.14 9.00
N ILE A 175 -2.40 18.31 9.63
CA ILE A 175 -1.39 18.53 10.68
C ILE A 175 -1.54 17.54 11.85
N LYS A 176 -2.77 17.11 12.15
CA LYS A 176 -3.09 16.20 13.26
C LYS A 176 -3.00 14.72 12.89
N ASP A 177 -3.14 14.41 11.62
CA ASP A 177 -3.21 13.02 11.13
C ASP A 177 -2.43 12.89 9.82
N ARG A 178 -1.14 12.69 9.95
CA ARG A 178 -0.19 12.63 8.83
C ARG A 178 0.08 11.20 8.42
N TYR A 179 0.16 11.01 7.12
CA TYR A 179 0.52 9.75 6.48
C TYR A 179 1.67 9.98 5.50
N LEU A 180 2.40 8.93 5.22
CA LEU A 180 3.37 8.88 4.15
C LEU A 180 3.00 7.75 3.20
N ILE A 181 2.91 8.05 1.91
CA ILE A 181 2.78 7.08 0.84
C ILE A 181 4.16 6.90 0.20
N SER A 182 4.55 5.67 -0.05
CA SER A 182 5.70 5.33 -0.88
C SER A 182 5.26 4.46 -2.05
N VAL A 183 5.62 4.88 -3.25
CA VAL A 183 5.46 4.09 -4.48
C VAL A 183 6.83 3.65 -4.94
N CYS A 184 6.99 2.36 -5.24
CA CYS A 184 8.21 1.77 -5.75
C CYS A 184 7.98 1.20 -7.15
N THR A 185 8.85 1.56 -8.10
CA THR A 185 8.90 1.00 -9.45
C THR A 185 10.33 0.60 -9.80
N GLN A 186 10.50 -0.20 -10.85
CA GLN A 186 11.84 -0.48 -11.40
C GLN A 186 12.35 0.64 -12.31
N GLU A 187 11.44 1.41 -12.89
CA GLU A 187 11.70 2.49 -13.84
C GLU A 187 10.91 3.74 -13.45
N ASP A 188 11.29 4.89 -13.98
CA ASP A 188 10.65 6.19 -13.68
C ASP A 188 9.35 6.39 -14.47
N SER A 189 8.37 5.50 -14.26
CA SER A 189 7.04 5.64 -14.86
C SER A 189 5.97 5.07 -13.94
N CYS A 190 5.05 5.90 -13.46
CA CYS A 190 3.90 5.44 -12.66
C CYS A 190 2.76 6.45 -12.66
N LEU A 191 1.55 6.00 -12.94
CA LEU A 191 0.31 6.70 -12.62
C LEU A 191 -0.09 6.38 -11.18
N LEU A 192 -0.33 7.40 -10.37
CA LEU A 192 -0.72 7.27 -8.98
C LEU A 192 -2.14 7.79 -8.76
N TYR A 193 -2.97 6.97 -8.13
CA TYR A 193 -4.31 7.34 -7.71
C TYR A 193 -4.40 7.25 -6.18
N THR A 194 -4.99 8.28 -5.59
CA THR A 194 -5.35 8.30 -4.16
C THR A 194 -6.82 8.67 -4.03
N SER A 195 -7.54 8.03 -3.13
CA SER A 195 -8.88 8.47 -2.73
C SER A 195 -9.00 8.49 -1.22
N ASP A 196 -9.71 9.48 -0.70
CA ASP A 196 -10.13 9.50 0.71
C ASP A 196 -11.23 8.46 0.93
N ALA A 197 -10.99 7.54 1.87
CA ALA A 197 -12.02 6.59 2.29
C ALA A 197 -13.03 7.23 3.27
N ALA A 198 -12.91 8.53 3.54
CA ALA A 198 -13.64 9.23 4.60
C ALA A 198 -14.86 10.04 4.12
N ASP A 199 -15.02 10.27 2.81
CA ASP A 199 -16.12 11.06 2.27
C ASP A 199 -17.17 10.18 1.57
N ASP A 200 -17.87 9.30 2.37
CA ASP A 200 -19.21 8.81 2.05
C ASP A 200 -19.91 8.20 3.31
#